data_27bc5f107bf93f39afc265515acbb0af
#
_entry.id   27bc5f107bf93f39afc265515acbb0af
#
_cell.length_a   1.000
_cell.length_b   1.000
_cell.length_c   1.000
_cell.angle_alpha   90.00
_cell.angle_beta   90.00
_cell.angle_gamma   90.00
#
_symmetry.space_group_name_H-M   'P 1'
#
loop_
_entity.id
_entity.type
_entity.pdbx_description
1 polymer ?
#
loop_
_entity_poly.entity_id
_entity_poly.type
_entity_poly.pdbx_seq_one_letter_code
_entity_poly.pdbx_strand_id
1 'polypeptide(L)'
;MSERRAKIACIVMASGEGKRFSSKKGGKLLAPLGGIPVLKRVLQALPIEEFCDVVVVTRWPEVETMCNTMQIKCVRHDNPLRSDTIREGMRAVIDGAADPSDMPDACLFVAGDQPLLTTCSVKCLLQTFRDAFGRGQSAVCRLCWKQEAGNPVLFPAAMFEKLRSLEGNRGGASLLRRADMKGKGIQDEEIQNKEIHDKDNQDEGVQVLIVEAGSPYELMDVDSPEDLAELEAVLHG
;
A
#
# COMPACT_ATOMS: atom_id res chain seq x y z
N MET A 1 -26.97 13.57 13.23
CA MET A 1 -26.78 12.21 12.72
C MET A 1 -25.32 11.87 12.97
N SER A 2 -25.02 10.80 13.71
CA SER A 2 -23.63 10.38 13.91
C SER A 2 -23.06 9.97 12.55
N GLU A 3 -22.05 10.69 12.08
CA GLU A 3 -21.34 10.32 10.84
C GLU A 3 -20.72 8.94 11.04
N ARG A 4 -21.08 8.00 10.16
CA ARG A 4 -20.50 6.66 10.18
C ARG A 4 -19.00 6.76 9.87
N ARG A 5 -18.16 6.29 10.79
CA ARG A 5 -16.72 6.19 10.55
C ARG A 5 -16.43 5.17 9.44
N ALA A 6 -15.65 5.55 8.43
CA ALA A 6 -15.25 4.67 7.35
C ALA A 6 -14.48 3.45 7.88
N LYS A 7 -14.90 2.25 7.46
CA LYS A 7 -14.19 0.98 7.70
C LYS A 7 -13.07 0.85 6.69
N ILE A 8 -11.85 0.77 7.14
CA ILE A 8 -10.66 0.65 6.28
C ILE A 8 -9.96 -0.66 6.61
N ALA A 9 -9.69 -1.47 5.59
CA ALA A 9 -8.83 -2.65 5.71
C ALA A 9 -7.40 -2.33 5.26
N CYS A 10 -6.43 -3.13 5.71
CA CYS A 10 -5.03 -3.00 5.32
C CYS A 10 -4.52 -4.29 4.69
N ILE A 11 -3.91 -4.19 3.51
CA ILE A 11 -3.28 -5.30 2.79
C ILE A 11 -1.78 -5.01 2.67
N VAL A 12 -0.96 -5.80 3.36
CA VAL A 12 0.50 -5.70 3.29
C VAL A 12 1.03 -6.65 2.23
N MET A 13 1.62 -6.09 1.19
CA MET A 13 2.17 -6.79 0.02
C MET A 13 3.56 -7.34 0.34
N ALA A 14 3.69 -8.63 0.66
CA ALA A 14 4.92 -9.26 1.12
C ALA A 14 5.33 -10.47 0.25
N SER A 15 5.07 -10.42 -1.08
CA SER A 15 5.33 -11.54 -2.02
C SER A 15 6.54 -11.32 -2.92
N GLY A 16 7.25 -10.19 -2.82
CA GLY A 16 8.40 -9.84 -3.66
C GLY A 16 9.52 -10.88 -3.58
N GLU A 17 10.15 -11.20 -4.73
CA GLU A 17 11.18 -12.26 -4.82
C GLU A 17 12.51 -11.88 -4.15
N GLY A 18 12.84 -10.59 -4.03
CA GLY A 18 14.11 -10.15 -3.44
C GLY A 18 15.34 -10.75 -4.12
N LYS A 19 15.37 -10.81 -5.45
CA LYS A 19 16.40 -11.52 -6.25
C LYS A 19 17.85 -11.15 -5.93
N ARG A 20 18.07 -9.94 -5.41
CA ARG A 20 19.41 -9.42 -5.03
C ARG A 20 19.83 -9.83 -3.61
N PHE A 21 18.87 -10.27 -2.80
CA PHE A 21 19.14 -10.88 -1.50
C PHE A 21 19.43 -12.37 -1.70
N SER A 22 20.44 -12.92 -1.00
CA SER A 22 20.83 -14.32 -1.10
C SER A 22 19.66 -15.29 -0.98
N SER A 23 19.82 -16.49 -1.49
CA SER A 23 18.85 -17.59 -1.76
C SER A 23 17.90 -18.03 -0.63
N LYS A 24 17.84 -17.33 0.49
CA LYS A 24 16.86 -17.60 1.56
C LYS A 24 15.50 -17.03 1.13
N LYS A 25 14.51 -17.88 1.08
CA LYS A 25 13.12 -17.54 0.79
C LYS A 25 12.65 -16.43 1.74
N GLY A 26 12.06 -15.36 1.19
CA GLY A 26 11.68 -14.17 1.96
C GLY A 26 12.86 -13.23 2.32
N GLY A 27 14.05 -13.43 1.75
CA GLY A 27 15.34 -12.85 2.14
C GLY A 27 15.33 -11.37 2.54
N LYS A 28 14.85 -10.47 1.66
CA LYS A 28 14.81 -9.02 1.95
C LYS A 28 13.83 -8.65 3.07
N LEU A 29 12.68 -9.33 3.15
CA LEU A 29 11.64 -9.03 4.13
C LEU A 29 12.04 -9.43 5.56
N LEU A 30 12.89 -10.44 5.66
CA LEU A 30 13.39 -10.98 6.93
C LEU A 30 14.80 -10.47 7.26
N ALA A 31 15.43 -9.71 6.35
CA ALA A 31 16.72 -9.09 6.61
C ALA A 31 16.61 -8.14 7.82
N PRO A 32 17.57 -8.18 8.76
CA PRO A 32 17.56 -7.28 9.91
C PRO A 32 17.97 -5.87 9.49
N LEU A 33 17.20 -4.88 9.93
CA LEU A 33 17.50 -3.47 9.88
C LEU A 33 17.44 -2.93 11.32
N GLY A 34 18.55 -2.50 11.90
CA GLY A 34 18.63 -2.18 13.33
C GLY A 34 18.23 -3.36 14.22
N GLY A 35 18.59 -4.60 13.83
CA GLY A 35 18.24 -5.82 14.56
C GLY A 35 16.79 -6.28 14.43
N ILE A 36 15.94 -5.57 13.70
CA ILE A 36 14.52 -5.90 13.50
C ILE A 36 14.28 -6.25 12.02
N PRO A 37 13.59 -7.37 11.68
CA PRO A 37 13.27 -7.70 10.30
C PRO A 37 12.53 -6.55 9.57
N VAL A 38 12.88 -6.31 8.29
CA VAL A 38 12.30 -5.26 7.44
C VAL A 38 10.77 -5.27 7.51
N LEU A 39 10.14 -6.41 7.23
CA LEU A 39 8.68 -6.51 7.28
C LEU A 39 8.11 -6.26 8.69
N LYS A 40 8.80 -6.70 9.75
CA LYS A 40 8.36 -6.45 11.12
C LYS A 40 8.33 -4.96 11.44
N ARG A 41 9.29 -4.17 10.93
CA ARG A 41 9.27 -2.71 11.06
C ARG A 41 8.04 -2.10 10.38
N VAL A 42 7.73 -2.53 9.16
CA VAL A 42 6.52 -2.11 8.44
C VAL A 42 5.27 -2.39 9.28
N LEU A 43 5.15 -3.62 9.79
CA LEU A 43 3.98 -4.02 10.60
C LEU A 43 3.87 -3.21 11.90
N GLN A 44 4.98 -2.85 12.52
CA GLN A 44 5.02 -2.00 13.73
C GLN A 44 4.63 -0.54 13.44
N ALA A 45 4.78 -0.07 12.20
CA ALA A 45 4.35 1.27 11.80
C ALA A 45 2.83 1.37 11.57
N LEU A 46 2.13 0.24 11.44
CA LEU A 46 0.69 0.23 11.21
C LEU A 46 -0.08 0.46 12.52
N PRO A 47 -0.98 1.45 12.58
CA PRO A 47 -1.94 1.60 13.68
C PRO A 47 -3.05 0.55 13.55
N ILE A 48 -2.78 -0.68 14.01
CA ILE A 48 -3.63 -1.87 13.79
C ILE A 48 -5.07 -1.61 14.25
N GLU A 49 -5.24 -0.88 15.35
CA GLU A 49 -6.54 -0.51 15.92
C GLU A 49 -7.40 0.41 15.05
N GLU A 50 -6.80 1.03 14.04
CA GLU A 50 -7.49 1.91 13.08
C GLU A 50 -8.12 1.15 11.91
N PHE A 51 -7.78 -0.14 11.74
CA PHE A 51 -8.25 -0.97 10.65
C PHE A 51 -9.34 -1.94 11.10
N CYS A 52 -10.29 -2.26 10.21
CA CYS A 52 -11.28 -3.32 10.44
C CYS A 52 -10.70 -4.71 10.18
N ASP A 53 -9.70 -4.84 9.30
CA ASP A 53 -8.95 -6.07 9.05
C ASP A 53 -7.53 -5.72 8.59
N VAL A 54 -6.53 -6.52 8.97
CA VAL A 54 -5.14 -6.40 8.50
C VAL A 54 -4.68 -7.75 8.02
N VAL A 55 -4.28 -7.84 6.75
CA VAL A 55 -3.81 -9.07 6.15
C VAL A 55 -2.44 -8.88 5.50
N VAL A 56 -1.50 -9.76 5.80
CA VAL A 56 -0.24 -9.88 5.09
C VAL A 56 -0.41 -10.92 3.99
N VAL A 57 -0.03 -10.58 2.76
CA VAL A 57 -0.10 -11.49 1.62
C VAL A 57 1.32 -11.82 1.19
N THR A 58 1.68 -13.12 1.24
CA THR A 58 3.05 -13.56 1.02
C THR A 58 3.13 -14.84 0.21
N ARG A 59 4.30 -15.11 -0.36
CA ARG A 59 4.69 -16.41 -0.96
C ARG A 59 5.61 -17.22 -0.05
N TRP A 60 6.06 -16.62 1.07
CA TRP A 60 7.17 -17.13 1.87
C TRP A 60 6.68 -17.74 3.17
N PRO A 61 6.92 -19.08 3.40
CA PRO A 61 6.53 -19.74 4.65
C PRO A 61 7.15 -19.10 5.90
N GLU A 62 8.36 -18.56 5.76
CA GLU A 62 9.07 -17.92 6.87
C GLU A 62 8.38 -16.60 7.28
N VAL A 63 7.83 -15.84 6.31
CA VAL A 63 7.02 -14.65 6.57
C VAL A 63 5.70 -15.05 7.25
N GLU A 64 5.04 -16.10 6.77
CA GLU A 64 3.82 -16.64 7.40
C GLU A 64 4.09 -17.02 8.87
N THR A 65 5.20 -17.69 9.14
CA THR A 65 5.61 -18.06 10.51
C THR A 65 5.79 -16.82 11.40
N MET A 66 6.41 -15.76 10.87
CA MET A 66 6.58 -14.50 11.59
C MET A 66 5.22 -13.83 11.87
N CYS A 67 4.33 -13.78 10.89
CA CYS A 67 2.98 -13.21 11.04
C CYS A 67 2.17 -13.96 12.12
N ASN A 68 2.23 -15.30 12.11
CA ASN A 68 1.57 -16.14 13.12
C ASN A 68 2.10 -15.84 14.53
N THR A 69 3.41 -15.64 14.70
CA THR A 69 4.01 -15.25 15.97
C THR A 69 3.53 -13.87 16.44
N MET A 70 3.27 -12.96 15.50
CA MET A 70 2.73 -11.62 15.77
C MET A 70 1.20 -11.58 15.87
N GLN A 71 0.52 -12.71 15.70
CA GLN A 71 -0.95 -12.82 15.65
C GLN A 71 -1.59 -11.92 14.58
N ILE A 72 -0.90 -11.75 13.43
CA ILE A 72 -1.39 -11.01 12.27
C ILE A 72 -1.88 -12.03 11.22
N LYS A 73 -3.08 -11.80 10.69
CA LYS A 73 -3.67 -12.61 9.62
C LYS A 73 -2.72 -12.64 8.41
N CYS A 74 -2.42 -13.84 7.93
CA CYS A 74 -1.52 -14.04 6.80
C CYS A 74 -2.17 -14.96 5.76
N VAL A 75 -2.09 -14.57 4.50
CA VAL A 75 -2.51 -15.38 3.36
C VAL A 75 -1.29 -15.74 2.54
N ARG A 76 -1.07 -17.03 2.37
CA ARG A 76 0.00 -17.56 1.52
C ARG A 76 -0.54 -18.01 0.18
N HIS A 77 0.20 -17.66 -0.89
CA HIS A 77 -0.07 -18.12 -2.25
C HIS A 77 1.24 -18.46 -2.98
N ASP A 78 1.15 -19.15 -4.12
CA ASP A 78 2.33 -19.59 -4.88
C ASP A 78 2.52 -18.78 -6.19
N ASN A 79 1.58 -17.91 -6.54
CA ASN A 79 1.58 -17.15 -7.77
C ASN A 79 2.65 -16.04 -7.76
N PRO A 80 3.42 -15.86 -8.87
CA PRO A 80 4.55 -14.94 -8.89
C PRO A 80 4.18 -13.48 -9.16
N LEU A 81 2.98 -13.21 -9.67
CA LEU A 81 2.61 -11.90 -10.18
C LEU A 81 2.13 -10.96 -9.07
N ARG A 82 2.39 -9.66 -9.24
CA ARG A 82 1.93 -8.64 -8.29
C ARG A 82 0.40 -8.56 -8.24
N SER A 83 -0.27 -8.71 -9.38
CA SER A 83 -1.74 -8.76 -9.46
C SER A 83 -2.34 -9.91 -8.64
N ASP A 84 -1.66 -11.05 -8.58
CA ASP A 84 -2.15 -12.17 -7.78
C ASP A 84 -2.08 -11.86 -6.28
N THR A 85 -1.00 -11.22 -5.82
CA THR A 85 -0.88 -10.75 -4.43
C THR A 85 -2.00 -9.77 -4.06
N ILE A 86 -2.33 -8.84 -4.98
CA ILE A 86 -3.46 -7.91 -4.79
C ILE A 86 -4.78 -8.69 -4.71
N ARG A 87 -5.01 -9.62 -5.63
CA ARG A 87 -6.24 -10.41 -5.72
C ARG A 87 -6.45 -11.26 -4.47
N GLU A 88 -5.40 -11.94 -3.99
CA GLU A 88 -5.48 -12.75 -2.77
C GLU A 88 -5.72 -11.87 -1.52
N GLY A 89 -5.09 -10.71 -1.43
CA GLY A 89 -5.35 -9.75 -0.36
C GLY A 89 -6.79 -9.23 -0.38
N MET A 90 -7.27 -8.81 -1.54
CA MET A 90 -8.66 -8.36 -1.72
C MET A 90 -9.67 -9.47 -1.38
N ARG A 91 -9.40 -10.71 -1.81
CA ARG A 91 -10.22 -11.87 -1.48
C ARG A 91 -10.28 -12.10 0.03
N ALA A 92 -9.14 -12.09 0.71
CA ALA A 92 -9.07 -12.32 2.15
C ALA A 92 -9.86 -11.28 2.97
N VAL A 93 -9.90 -10.04 2.49
CA VAL A 93 -10.61 -8.93 3.15
C VAL A 93 -12.09 -8.94 2.82
N ILE A 94 -12.48 -9.20 1.56
CA ILE A 94 -13.86 -9.16 1.10
C ILE A 94 -14.60 -10.43 1.53
N ASP A 95 -14.05 -11.61 1.24
CA ASP A 95 -14.69 -12.90 1.58
C ASP A 95 -14.65 -13.18 3.09
N GLY A 96 -13.80 -12.45 3.84
CA GLY A 96 -13.74 -12.49 5.30
C GLY A 96 -14.85 -11.67 5.99
N ALA A 97 -15.56 -10.81 5.26
CA ALA A 97 -16.71 -10.08 5.77
C ALA A 97 -17.90 -11.03 5.95
N ALA A 98 -18.32 -11.24 7.18
CA ALA A 98 -19.43 -12.16 7.49
C ALA A 98 -20.80 -11.60 7.05
N ASP A 99 -20.91 -10.29 6.95
CA ASP A 99 -22.11 -9.56 6.55
C ASP A 99 -21.74 -8.45 5.56
N PRO A 100 -22.61 -8.08 4.60
CA PRO A 100 -22.39 -6.93 3.72
C PRO A 100 -22.10 -5.63 4.46
N SER A 101 -22.62 -5.46 5.67
CA SER A 101 -22.32 -4.30 6.52
C SER A 101 -20.86 -4.30 7.03
N ASP A 102 -20.17 -5.44 7.01
CA ASP A 102 -18.77 -5.57 7.44
C ASP A 102 -17.76 -5.30 6.32
N MET A 103 -18.25 -5.14 5.09
CA MET A 103 -17.41 -4.77 3.96
C MET A 103 -16.65 -3.47 4.25
N PRO A 104 -15.35 -3.41 3.94
CA PRO A 104 -14.58 -2.18 4.08
C PRO A 104 -15.02 -1.14 3.04
N ASP A 105 -15.00 0.13 3.45
CA ASP A 105 -15.22 1.29 2.54
C ASP A 105 -13.96 1.61 1.72
N ALA A 106 -12.81 1.13 2.19
CA ALA A 106 -11.53 1.31 1.52
C ALA A 106 -10.51 0.23 1.93
N CYS A 107 -9.49 0.05 1.08
CA CYS A 107 -8.32 -0.77 1.38
C CYS A 107 -7.03 0.04 1.24
N LEU A 108 -6.19 0.02 2.28
CA LEU A 108 -4.83 0.54 2.25
C LEU A 108 -3.88 -0.57 1.79
N PHE A 109 -3.14 -0.32 0.71
CA PHE A 109 -2.08 -1.20 0.24
C PHE A 109 -0.72 -0.69 0.70
N VAL A 110 0.00 -1.52 1.44
CA VAL A 110 1.31 -1.21 2.02
C VAL A 110 2.36 -2.13 1.41
N ALA A 111 3.49 -1.58 0.99
CA ALA A 111 4.64 -2.37 0.56
C ALA A 111 5.36 -2.95 1.79
N GLY A 112 5.59 -4.26 1.82
CA GLY A 112 6.21 -4.95 2.96
C GLY A 112 7.72 -4.72 3.09
N ASP A 113 8.32 -4.00 2.17
CA ASP A 113 9.75 -3.70 2.04
C ASP A 113 10.11 -2.22 2.21
N GLN A 114 9.21 -1.40 2.79
CA GLN A 114 9.43 0.00 3.15
C GLN A 114 9.55 0.17 4.68
N PRO A 115 10.69 -0.20 5.28
CA PRO A 115 10.83 -0.36 6.74
C PRO A 115 10.86 0.94 7.54
N LEU A 116 11.01 2.10 6.88
CA LEU A 116 11.00 3.40 7.54
C LEU A 116 9.67 4.16 7.38
N LEU A 117 8.63 3.49 6.85
CA LEU A 117 7.26 4.00 6.91
C LEU A 117 6.91 4.37 8.36
N THR A 118 6.27 5.52 8.57
CA THR A 118 5.90 5.98 9.91
C THR A 118 4.41 5.82 10.19
N THR A 119 4.08 5.60 11.46
CA THR A 119 2.68 5.58 11.93
C THR A 119 1.99 6.92 11.66
N CYS A 120 2.73 8.03 11.72
CA CYS A 120 2.20 9.37 11.46
C CYS A 120 1.69 9.48 10.02
N SER A 121 2.50 9.08 9.04
CA SER A 121 2.12 9.11 7.61
C SER A 121 0.94 8.19 7.32
N VAL A 122 0.90 7.00 7.93
CA VAL A 122 -0.26 6.10 7.82
C VAL A 122 -1.52 6.75 8.38
N LYS A 123 -1.46 7.32 9.59
CA LYS A 123 -2.61 8.01 10.21
C LYS A 123 -3.08 9.20 9.39
N CYS A 124 -2.16 9.97 8.79
CA CYS A 124 -2.50 11.06 7.88
C CYS A 124 -3.27 10.56 6.65
N LEU A 125 -2.85 9.45 6.03
CA LEU A 125 -3.58 8.83 4.92
C LEU A 125 -5.00 8.43 5.33
N LEU A 126 -5.15 7.74 6.48
CA LEU A 126 -6.44 7.31 6.98
C LEU A 126 -7.36 8.50 7.27
N GLN A 127 -6.83 9.56 7.87
CA GLN A 127 -7.61 10.76 8.19
C GLN A 127 -8.03 11.51 6.92
N THR A 128 -7.12 11.69 5.95
CA THR A 128 -7.43 12.31 4.65
C THR A 128 -8.55 11.58 3.94
N PHE A 129 -8.53 10.23 3.96
CA PHE A 129 -9.62 9.44 3.38
C PHE A 129 -10.94 9.63 4.14
N ARG A 130 -10.92 9.58 5.48
CA ARG A 130 -12.11 9.74 6.31
C ARG A 130 -12.78 11.10 6.10
N ASP A 131 -11.98 12.14 5.95
CA ASP A 131 -12.48 13.50 5.70
C ASP A 131 -13.14 13.61 4.32
N ALA A 132 -12.58 12.97 3.30
CA ALA A 132 -13.20 12.90 1.98
C ALA A 132 -14.50 12.07 2.02
N PHE A 133 -14.45 10.90 2.67
CA PHE A 133 -15.60 10.01 2.84
C PHE A 133 -16.76 10.71 3.58
N GLY A 134 -16.48 11.44 4.66
CA GLY A 134 -17.49 12.22 5.40
C GLY A 134 -18.15 13.31 4.56
N ARG A 135 -17.46 13.80 3.53
CA ARG A 135 -18.03 14.74 2.54
C ARG A 135 -18.75 14.06 1.37
N GLY A 136 -18.88 12.72 1.40
CA GLY A 136 -19.47 11.94 0.31
C GLY A 136 -18.60 11.87 -0.94
N GLN A 137 -17.30 12.13 -0.81
CA GLN A 137 -16.34 12.10 -1.91
C GLN A 137 -15.68 10.72 -2.02
N SER A 138 -15.56 10.20 -3.24
CA SER A 138 -14.76 9.01 -3.51
C SER A 138 -13.32 9.45 -3.83
N ALA A 139 -12.36 8.99 -3.02
CA ALA A 139 -10.97 9.42 -3.15
C ALA A 139 -9.98 8.26 -3.01
N VAL A 140 -8.94 8.29 -3.82
CA VAL A 140 -7.69 7.55 -3.57
C VAL A 140 -6.77 8.46 -2.77
N CYS A 141 -6.19 7.98 -1.67
CA CYS A 141 -5.18 8.72 -0.92
C CYS A 141 -3.81 8.05 -1.11
N ARG A 142 -2.79 8.83 -1.40
CA ARG A 142 -1.46 8.32 -1.74
C ARG A 142 -0.36 9.06 -1.00
N LEU A 143 0.60 8.31 -0.45
CA LEU A 143 1.80 8.90 0.13
C LEU A 143 2.76 9.33 -0.98
N CYS A 144 3.34 10.52 -0.84
CA CYS A 144 4.30 11.11 -1.78
C CYS A 144 5.43 11.80 -1.02
N TRP A 145 6.55 12.01 -1.72
CA TRP A 145 7.62 12.89 -1.27
C TRP A 145 8.01 13.81 -2.43
N LYS A 146 7.88 15.14 -2.24
CA LYS A 146 8.24 16.15 -3.27
C LYS A 146 7.72 15.77 -4.67
N GLN A 147 6.43 15.45 -4.79
CA GLN A 147 5.76 15.03 -6.02
C GLN A 147 6.10 13.59 -6.52
N GLU A 148 7.10 12.92 -5.93
CA GLU A 148 7.33 11.51 -6.22
C GLU A 148 6.31 10.66 -5.49
N ALA A 149 5.49 10.00 -6.28
CA ALA A 149 4.41 9.18 -5.78
C ALA A 149 4.91 7.81 -5.32
N GLY A 150 4.57 7.41 -4.08
CA GLY A 150 4.98 6.15 -3.45
C GLY A 150 3.84 5.29 -2.94
N ASN A 151 4.16 4.40 -2.05
CA ASN A 151 3.26 3.65 -1.20
C ASN A 151 3.38 4.20 0.24
N PRO A 152 2.37 3.97 1.09
CA PRO A 152 1.08 3.30 0.85
C PRO A 152 0.12 4.06 -0.06
N VAL A 153 -0.84 3.28 -0.63
CA VAL A 153 -1.96 3.83 -1.41
C VAL A 153 -3.27 3.27 -0.87
N LEU A 154 -4.22 4.13 -0.58
CA LEU A 154 -5.55 3.78 -0.11
C LEU A 154 -6.55 3.95 -1.24
N PHE A 155 -7.29 2.88 -1.57
CA PHE A 155 -8.29 2.84 -2.62
C PHE A 155 -9.69 2.73 -2.03
N PRO A 156 -10.68 3.52 -2.50
CA PRO A 156 -12.07 3.41 -2.11
C PRO A 156 -12.72 2.12 -2.66
N ALA A 157 -13.81 1.67 -2.03
CA ALA A 157 -14.54 0.47 -2.44
C ALA A 157 -14.99 0.51 -3.91
N ALA A 158 -15.28 1.69 -4.46
CA ALA A 158 -15.61 1.87 -5.88
C ALA A 158 -14.53 1.35 -6.85
N MET A 159 -13.28 1.18 -6.39
CA MET A 159 -12.17 0.65 -7.20
C MET A 159 -11.87 -0.83 -6.95
N PHE A 160 -12.58 -1.53 -6.07
CA PHE A 160 -12.27 -2.91 -5.70
C PHE A 160 -12.33 -3.88 -6.89
N GLU A 161 -13.33 -3.77 -7.75
CA GLU A 161 -13.45 -4.63 -8.93
C GLU A 161 -12.28 -4.40 -9.92
N LYS A 162 -11.83 -3.15 -10.09
CA LYS A 162 -10.67 -2.84 -10.92
C LYS A 162 -9.37 -3.39 -10.32
N LEU A 163 -9.20 -3.33 -9.00
CA LEU A 163 -8.07 -3.93 -8.32
C LEU A 163 -8.05 -5.45 -8.46
N ARG A 164 -9.21 -6.10 -8.39
CA ARG A 164 -9.36 -7.56 -8.56
C ARG A 164 -9.15 -8.00 -10.01
N SER A 165 -9.43 -7.15 -10.99
CA SER A 165 -9.24 -7.43 -12.42
C SER A 165 -7.83 -7.12 -12.93
N LEU A 166 -6.92 -6.65 -12.09
CA LEU A 166 -5.52 -6.44 -12.47
C LEU A 166 -4.85 -7.74 -12.93
N GLU A 167 -4.02 -7.62 -13.97
CA GLU A 167 -3.28 -8.73 -14.55
C GLU A 167 -1.78 -8.46 -14.61
N GLY A 168 -1.00 -9.53 -14.62
CA GLY A 168 0.46 -9.47 -14.76
C GLY A 168 1.13 -8.78 -13.57
N ASN A 169 2.20 -8.03 -13.84
CA ASN A 169 2.95 -7.32 -12.81
C ASN A 169 2.40 -5.91 -12.53
N ARG A 170 1.17 -5.63 -12.93
CA ARG A 170 0.52 -4.35 -12.64
C ARG A 170 0.18 -4.27 -11.14
N GLY A 171 0.51 -3.14 -10.52
CA GLY A 171 0.08 -2.78 -9.17
C GLY A 171 -1.11 -1.82 -9.20
N GLY A 172 -1.74 -1.56 -8.07
CA GLY A 172 -2.87 -0.63 -7.95
C GLY A 172 -2.57 0.77 -8.51
N ALA A 173 -1.33 1.24 -8.40
CA ALA A 173 -0.91 2.52 -8.96
C ALA A 173 -1.11 2.62 -10.50
N SER A 174 -1.15 1.50 -11.22
CA SER A 174 -1.42 1.49 -12.67
C SER A 174 -2.85 1.91 -13.03
N LEU A 175 -3.76 1.89 -12.07
CA LEU A 175 -5.14 2.36 -12.22
C LEU A 175 -5.26 3.89 -12.10
N LEU A 176 -4.20 4.57 -11.63
CA LEU A 176 -4.19 6.01 -11.45
C LEU A 176 -3.62 6.67 -12.70
N ARG A 177 -4.38 7.59 -13.32
CA ARG A 177 -3.92 8.36 -14.48
C ARG A 177 -2.84 9.35 -14.05
N ARG A 178 -1.90 9.67 -14.95
CA ARG A 178 -0.94 10.77 -14.73
C ARG A 178 -1.62 12.13 -14.49
N ALA A 179 -2.80 12.35 -15.07
CA ALA A 179 -3.59 13.56 -14.88
C ALA A 179 -4.14 13.69 -13.45
N ASP A 180 -4.48 12.56 -12.81
CA ASP A 180 -5.03 12.54 -11.45
C ASP A 180 -3.93 12.75 -10.38
N MET A 181 -2.66 12.67 -10.79
CA MET A 181 -1.51 12.90 -9.89
C MET A 181 -1.10 14.38 -9.77
N LYS A 182 -1.69 15.26 -10.57
CA LYS A 182 -1.54 16.72 -10.41
C LYS A 182 -2.57 17.21 -9.41
N GLY A 183 -2.28 17.06 -8.11
CA GLY A 183 -3.01 17.75 -7.06
C GLY A 183 -3.01 19.27 -7.38
N LYS A 184 -4.15 19.94 -7.17
CA LYS A 184 -4.26 21.41 -7.30
C LYS A 184 -3.18 22.08 -6.46
N GLY A 185 -2.12 22.52 -7.09
CA GLY A 185 -1.11 23.36 -6.43
C GLY A 185 0.31 23.21 -6.89
N ILE A 186 0.60 23.04 -8.21
CA ILE A 186 1.93 23.34 -8.75
C ILE A 186 1.77 23.74 -10.21
N GLN A 187 2.07 25.03 -10.48
CA GLN A 187 2.39 25.52 -11.81
C GLN A 187 3.78 25.03 -12.13
N ASP A 188 3.92 24.25 -13.19
CA ASP A 188 5.19 24.13 -13.90
C ASP A 188 4.94 23.81 -15.37
N GLU A 189 5.53 24.67 -16.20
CA GLU A 189 5.62 24.59 -17.63
C GLU A 189 6.54 23.43 -18.05
N GLU A 190 6.24 22.86 -19.24
CA GLU A 190 7.04 21.89 -20.00
C GLU A 190 6.94 20.41 -19.60
N ILE A 191 5.85 19.77 -20.03
CA ILE A 191 5.94 18.38 -20.53
C ILE A 191 5.15 18.31 -21.84
N GLN A 192 5.88 18.13 -22.95
CA GLN A 192 5.34 17.99 -24.29
C GLN A 192 4.41 16.79 -24.42
N ASN A 193 3.26 17.06 -25.02
CA ASN A 193 2.18 16.17 -25.40
C ASN A 193 2.66 14.89 -26.11
N LYS A 194 2.25 13.75 -25.60
CA LYS A 194 1.93 12.58 -26.41
C LYS A 194 0.59 12.07 -25.93
N GLU A 195 -0.46 12.43 -26.67
CA GLU A 195 -1.81 11.94 -26.50
C GLU A 195 -1.83 10.44 -26.77
N ILE A 196 -2.15 9.65 -25.76
CA ILE A 196 -2.61 8.27 -25.93
C ILE A 196 -4.10 8.32 -25.62
N HIS A 197 -4.91 8.25 -26.67
CA HIS A 197 -6.35 8.07 -26.60
C HIS A 197 -6.64 6.67 -26.07
N ASP A 198 -6.96 6.56 -24.82
CA ASP A 198 -7.60 5.37 -24.24
C ASP A 198 -9.04 5.75 -23.89
N LYS A 199 -10.00 5.26 -24.73
CA LYS A 199 -11.42 5.65 -24.69
C LYS A 199 -12.24 4.94 -23.62
N ASP A 200 -11.66 4.10 -22.75
CA ASP A 200 -12.41 3.16 -21.91
C ASP A 200 -12.30 3.37 -20.40
N ASN A 201 -11.98 4.58 -19.93
CA ASN A 201 -11.92 4.83 -18.49
C ASN A 201 -12.78 6.05 -18.08
N GLN A 202 -14.09 5.81 -17.98
CA GLN A 202 -15.04 6.70 -17.32
C GLN A 202 -15.12 6.34 -15.81
N ASP A 203 -14.12 6.71 -15.02
CA ASP A 203 -14.28 6.87 -13.57
C ASP A 203 -14.61 8.34 -13.31
N GLU A 204 -15.81 8.75 -13.68
CA GLU A 204 -16.36 10.03 -13.28
C GLU A 204 -16.56 10.03 -11.76
N GLY A 205 -15.65 10.69 -11.01
CA GLY A 205 -15.86 11.01 -9.62
C GLY A 205 -14.83 10.53 -8.59
N VAL A 206 -13.79 9.78 -8.95
CA VAL A 206 -12.73 9.41 -8.00
C VAL A 206 -11.59 10.42 -8.05
N GLN A 207 -11.33 11.10 -6.93
CA GLN A 207 -10.23 12.07 -6.79
C GLN A 207 -8.95 11.37 -6.31
N VAL A 208 -7.78 11.92 -6.65
CA VAL A 208 -6.51 11.49 -6.03
C VAL A 208 -6.06 12.58 -5.06
N LEU A 209 -5.94 12.22 -3.78
CA LEU A 209 -5.49 13.08 -2.71
C LEU A 209 -4.06 12.67 -2.31
N ILE A 210 -3.18 13.63 -2.27
CA ILE A 210 -1.77 13.44 -1.94
C ILE A 210 -1.55 13.75 -0.47
N VAL A 211 -0.82 12.87 0.20
CA VAL A 211 -0.34 13.03 1.57
C VAL A 211 1.19 13.07 1.52
N GLU A 212 1.79 14.13 2.02
CA GLU A 212 3.24 14.28 2.03
C GLU A 212 3.86 13.41 3.13
N ALA A 213 4.89 12.63 2.78
CA ALA A 213 5.66 11.86 3.74
C ALA A 213 6.54 12.77 4.61
N GLY A 214 6.89 12.31 5.79
CA GLY A 214 7.80 13.05 6.68
C GLY A 214 9.26 13.03 6.19
N SER A 215 9.64 12.04 5.39
CA SER A 215 10.97 11.94 4.79
C SER A 215 10.95 11.09 3.51
N PRO A 216 11.97 11.21 2.62
CA PRO A 216 12.07 10.38 1.43
C PRO A 216 12.25 8.89 1.76
N TYR A 217 12.83 8.59 2.91
CA TYR A 217 13.14 7.23 3.34
C TYR A 217 11.89 6.41 3.70
N GLU A 218 10.75 7.07 3.95
CA GLU A 218 9.47 6.36 4.14
C GLU A 218 9.00 5.65 2.86
N LEU A 219 9.42 6.13 1.69
CA LEU A 219 9.05 5.59 0.38
C LEU A 219 10.14 4.66 -0.20
N MET A 220 11.26 4.50 0.50
CA MET A 220 12.38 3.72 0.01
C MET A 220 12.16 2.23 0.22
N ASP A 221 12.14 1.48 -0.91
CA ASP A 221 12.07 0.03 -0.93
C ASP A 221 13.45 -0.57 -0.60
N VAL A 222 13.48 -1.65 0.16
CA VAL A 222 14.69 -2.48 0.31
C VAL A 222 14.72 -3.49 -0.82
N ASP A 223 15.52 -3.25 -1.86
CA ASP A 223 15.69 -4.15 -3.01
C ASP A 223 17.07 -4.81 -3.06
N SER A 224 18.06 -4.23 -2.40
CA SER A 224 19.45 -4.70 -2.39
C SER A 224 20.07 -4.61 -0.97
N PRO A 225 21.18 -5.30 -0.70
CA PRO A 225 21.95 -5.11 0.53
C PRO A 225 22.46 -3.67 0.72
N GLU A 226 22.70 -2.95 -0.37
CA GLU A 226 23.14 -1.56 -0.37
C GLU A 226 22.03 -0.64 0.17
N ASP A 227 20.77 -0.86 -0.26
CA ASP A 227 19.61 -0.11 0.26
C ASP A 227 19.45 -0.34 1.76
N LEU A 228 19.67 -1.59 2.20
CA LEU A 228 19.61 -1.93 3.62
C LEU A 228 20.70 -1.18 4.42
N ALA A 229 21.93 -1.08 3.88
CA ALA A 229 23.02 -0.36 4.53
C ALA A 229 22.77 1.15 4.57
N GLU A 230 22.17 1.73 3.53
CA GLU A 230 21.76 3.14 3.52
C GLU A 230 20.73 3.42 4.61
N LEU A 231 19.66 2.61 4.68
CA LEU A 231 18.63 2.76 5.71
C LEU A 231 19.15 2.50 7.12
N GLU A 232 20.13 1.61 7.29
CA GLU A 232 20.82 1.40 8.57
C GLU A 232 21.55 2.68 9.03
N ALA A 233 22.22 3.37 8.11
CA ALA A 233 22.89 4.64 8.41
C ALA A 233 21.87 5.73 8.83
N VAL A 234 20.72 5.78 8.20
CA VAL A 234 19.62 6.71 8.55
C VAL A 234 19.07 6.45 9.95
N LEU A 235 19.02 5.19 10.40
CA LEU A 235 18.52 4.85 11.73
C LEU A 235 19.48 5.26 12.87
N HIS A 236 20.77 5.43 12.57
CA HIS A 236 21.82 5.71 13.56
C HIS A 236 22.35 7.15 13.51
N GLY A 237 21.91 7.97 12.52
CA GLY A 237 22.27 9.39 12.38
C GLY A 237 21.29 10.28 13.05
#